data_3e93ae2195464609188cddd0c033dacb
#
_entry.id   3e93ae2195464609188cddd0c033dacb
#
_cell.length_a   1.000
_cell.length_b   1.000
_cell.length_c   1.000
_cell.angle_alpha   90.00
_cell.angle_beta   90.00
_cell.angle_gamma   90.00
#
_symmetry.space_group_name_H-M   'P 1'
#
loop_
_entity.id
_entity.type
_entity.pdbx_description
1 polymer ?
#
loop_
_entity_poly.entity_id
_entity_poly.type
_entity_poly.pdbx_seq_one_letter_code
_entity_poly.pdbx_strand_id
1 'polypeptide(L)'
;MPPPRLSLFDLQVNGFAGVDFQRESLPAADLRAAVTALRAHETHRILLTLISDEPDALCRKFAHIERLRKADALIAETVCGYHLEGPFLSAEDGYRGAHPAAVQRAPDLSLFQRMQDAAGGLIRLVTLAPEWPGSADFIGEVTRSGVVASLGHTNASESEIDAAIHAGATLCTHLGNGVPQMLPRHDNIVQRLLARDELTACLIPDGVHLPPFVLRNLFRAKPPGKVLLTTDAMSAAAAPPGRYTLGAIDVESRDGAVRQPGHANLAGSCLTPDRGVENAARWLGLADHEARALFSTRAAAHFGITLPVLDPA
;
A
#
# COMPACT_ATOMS: atom_id res chain seq x y z
N MET A 1 -13.99 -13.85 28.53
CA MET A 1 -14.33 -14.09 27.11
C MET A 1 -13.15 -13.63 26.26
N PRO A 2 -12.78 -14.31 25.19
CA PRO A 2 -11.78 -13.79 24.29
C PRO A 2 -12.26 -12.45 23.71
N PRO A 3 -11.32 -11.53 23.35
CA PRO A 3 -11.71 -10.25 22.76
C PRO A 3 -12.45 -10.50 21.42
N PRO A 4 -13.38 -9.60 21.03
CA PRO A 4 -14.10 -9.75 19.78
C PRO A 4 -13.14 -9.79 18.60
N ARG A 5 -13.39 -10.69 17.65
CA ARG A 5 -12.61 -10.80 16.41
C ARG A 5 -12.99 -9.64 15.48
N LEU A 6 -12.09 -8.68 15.34
CA LEU A 6 -12.29 -7.54 14.45
C LEU A 6 -11.90 -7.89 13.00
N SER A 7 -12.53 -7.24 12.04
CA SER A 7 -12.17 -7.38 10.63
C SER A 7 -10.75 -6.86 10.37
N LEU A 8 -10.19 -7.28 9.22
CA LEU A 8 -8.92 -6.74 8.73
C LEU A 8 -9.14 -5.40 8.01
N PHE A 9 -8.09 -4.60 8.01
CA PHE A 9 -7.94 -3.38 7.26
C PHE A 9 -6.63 -3.40 6.49
N ASP A 10 -6.71 -3.35 5.17
CA ASP A 10 -5.53 -3.31 4.31
C ASP A 10 -5.35 -1.91 3.71
N LEU A 11 -4.18 -1.34 3.94
CA LEU A 11 -3.86 0.04 3.54
C LEU A 11 -3.32 0.16 2.11
N GLN A 12 -3.11 -0.97 1.40
CA GLN A 12 -2.58 -0.98 0.04
C GLN A 12 -3.15 -2.15 -0.76
N VAL A 13 -4.18 -1.88 -1.57
CA VAL A 13 -4.85 -2.86 -2.43
C VAL A 13 -5.05 -2.25 -3.81
N ASN A 14 -4.33 -2.77 -4.81
CA ASN A 14 -4.31 -2.29 -6.21
C ASN A 14 -5.33 -2.99 -7.09
N GLY A 15 -5.83 -4.14 -6.65
CA GLY A 15 -6.79 -5.00 -7.31
C GLY A 15 -7.05 -6.27 -6.50
N PHE A 16 -8.09 -7.03 -6.83
CA PHE A 16 -8.44 -8.26 -6.12
C PHE A 16 -9.37 -9.15 -6.93
N ALA A 17 -9.27 -10.47 -6.77
CA ALA A 17 -10.17 -11.47 -7.37
C ALA A 17 -10.38 -11.29 -8.89
N GLY A 18 -9.30 -11.07 -9.64
CA GLY A 18 -9.32 -10.86 -11.08
C GLY A 18 -9.60 -9.42 -11.52
N VAL A 19 -9.87 -8.52 -10.59
CA VAL A 19 -10.26 -7.14 -10.88
C VAL A 19 -9.09 -6.18 -10.64
N ASP A 20 -8.68 -5.48 -11.70
CA ASP A 20 -7.66 -4.43 -11.65
C ASP A 20 -8.33 -3.08 -11.36
N PHE A 21 -7.97 -2.44 -10.23
CA PHE A 21 -8.53 -1.14 -9.82
C PHE A 21 -7.95 0.04 -10.60
N GLN A 22 -6.90 -0.19 -11.39
CA GLN A 22 -6.26 0.86 -12.20
C GLN A 22 -7.03 1.20 -13.48
N ARG A 23 -8.10 0.47 -13.78
CA ARG A 23 -8.90 0.68 -15.01
C ARG A 23 -9.71 1.97 -14.91
N GLU A 24 -9.55 2.87 -15.91
CA GLU A 24 -10.30 4.14 -15.98
C GLU A 24 -11.82 3.93 -16.04
N SER A 25 -12.26 2.85 -16.68
CA SER A 25 -13.67 2.48 -16.83
C SER A 25 -14.00 1.20 -16.07
N LEU A 26 -13.59 1.11 -14.78
CA LEU A 26 -13.87 -0.04 -13.93
C LEU A 26 -15.40 -0.25 -13.79
N PRO A 27 -15.97 -1.40 -14.21
CA PRO A 27 -17.40 -1.66 -14.06
C PRO A 27 -17.82 -1.76 -12.59
N ALA A 28 -19.00 -1.25 -12.26
CA ALA A 28 -19.55 -1.32 -10.91
C ALA A 28 -19.67 -2.77 -10.40
N ALA A 29 -20.08 -3.69 -11.28
CA ALA A 29 -20.21 -5.10 -10.94
C ALA A 29 -18.84 -5.74 -10.58
N ASP A 30 -17.76 -5.37 -11.30
CA ASP A 30 -16.42 -5.86 -11.05
C ASP A 30 -15.93 -5.36 -9.69
N LEU A 31 -16.05 -4.06 -9.41
CA LEU A 31 -15.62 -3.50 -8.11
C LEU A 31 -16.44 -4.12 -6.96
N ARG A 32 -17.76 -4.31 -7.14
CA ARG A 32 -18.60 -4.98 -6.16
C ARG A 32 -18.16 -6.43 -5.92
N ALA A 33 -17.81 -7.17 -6.97
CA ALA A 33 -17.30 -8.54 -6.86
C ALA A 33 -15.98 -8.59 -6.08
N ALA A 34 -15.05 -7.68 -6.39
CA ALA A 34 -13.76 -7.58 -5.69
C ALA A 34 -13.92 -7.28 -4.20
N VAL A 35 -14.77 -6.30 -3.82
CA VAL A 35 -15.01 -5.99 -2.40
C VAL A 35 -15.74 -7.13 -1.68
N THR A 36 -16.60 -7.87 -2.37
CA THR A 36 -17.24 -9.06 -1.82
C THR A 36 -16.20 -10.15 -1.52
N ALA A 37 -15.28 -10.37 -2.45
CA ALA A 37 -14.18 -11.33 -2.26
C ALA A 37 -13.25 -10.89 -1.10
N LEU A 38 -12.88 -9.60 -1.00
CA LEU A 38 -12.10 -9.07 0.12
C LEU A 38 -12.78 -9.36 1.47
N ARG A 39 -14.09 -9.17 1.56
CA ARG A 39 -14.87 -9.46 2.78
C ARG A 39 -14.90 -10.96 3.11
N ALA A 40 -14.92 -11.83 2.11
CA ALA A 40 -14.77 -13.28 2.31
C ALA A 40 -13.39 -13.66 2.87
N HIS A 41 -12.37 -12.82 2.65
CA HIS A 41 -11.05 -12.89 3.28
C HIS A 41 -10.95 -12.00 4.53
N GLU A 42 -12.07 -11.79 5.23
CA GLU A 42 -12.18 -11.05 6.50
C GLU A 42 -11.79 -9.56 6.43
N THR A 43 -11.61 -9.00 5.23
CA THR A 43 -11.15 -7.63 5.02
C THR A 43 -12.32 -6.72 4.68
N HIS A 44 -12.82 -6.01 5.68
CA HIS A 44 -14.01 -5.16 5.54
C HIS A 44 -13.67 -3.68 5.39
N ARG A 45 -12.38 -3.33 5.43
CA ARG A 45 -11.89 -1.97 5.18
C ARG A 45 -10.62 -2.04 4.35
N ILE A 46 -10.52 -1.20 3.32
CA ILE A 46 -9.31 -1.02 2.53
C ILE A 46 -9.09 0.46 2.22
N LEU A 47 -7.83 0.83 1.97
CA LEU A 47 -7.51 1.96 1.11
C LEU A 47 -7.30 1.41 -0.31
N LEU A 48 -8.25 1.73 -1.20
CA LEU A 48 -8.11 1.38 -2.61
C LEU A 48 -6.95 2.18 -3.18
N THR A 49 -5.96 1.48 -3.73
CA THR A 49 -4.70 2.09 -4.16
C THR A 49 -4.72 2.37 -5.65
N LEU A 50 -4.39 3.60 -6.02
CA LEU A 50 -4.07 3.97 -7.39
C LEU A 50 -2.57 4.25 -7.48
N ILE A 51 -1.90 3.55 -8.42
CA ILE A 51 -0.48 3.70 -8.69
C ILE A 51 -0.22 4.87 -9.64
N SER A 52 1.07 5.20 -9.82
CA SER A 52 1.51 6.28 -10.73
C SER A 52 0.90 6.18 -12.13
N ASP A 53 0.29 7.27 -12.55
CA ASP A 53 -0.24 7.48 -13.90
C ASP A 53 -0.21 8.97 -14.26
N GLU A 54 -0.63 9.33 -15.46
CA GLU A 54 -0.82 10.72 -15.83
C GLU A 54 -1.85 11.38 -14.89
N PRO A 55 -1.59 12.61 -14.43
CA PRO A 55 -2.42 13.26 -13.41
C PRO A 55 -3.91 13.37 -13.78
N ASP A 56 -4.20 13.66 -15.04
CA ASP A 56 -5.59 13.76 -15.50
C ASP A 56 -6.27 12.37 -15.54
N ALA A 57 -5.50 11.31 -15.82
CA ALA A 57 -6.00 9.93 -15.72
C ALA A 57 -6.30 9.56 -14.26
N LEU A 58 -5.42 9.91 -13.32
CA LEU A 58 -5.66 9.70 -11.88
C LEU A 58 -6.92 10.43 -11.41
N CYS A 59 -7.10 11.69 -11.79
CA CYS A 59 -8.32 12.45 -11.47
C CYS A 59 -9.58 11.75 -12.03
N ARG A 60 -9.54 11.26 -13.29
CA ARG A 60 -10.67 10.52 -13.87
C ARG A 60 -10.96 9.21 -13.14
N LYS A 61 -9.91 8.44 -12.79
CA LYS A 61 -10.02 7.19 -12.04
C LYS A 61 -10.64 7.43 -10.66
N PHE A 62 -10.13 8.39 -9.88
CA PHE A 62 -10.70 8.75 -8.58
C PHE A 62 -12.16 9.15 -8.69
N ALA A 63 -12.49 10.07 -9.59
CA ALA A 63 -13.87 10.53 -9.79
C ALA A 63 -14.81 9.39 -10.21
N HIS A 64 -14.33 8.45 -11.03
CA HIS A 64 -15.10 7.29 -11.44
C HIS A 64 -15.36 6.33 -10.27
N ILE A 65 -14.32 5.93 -9.54
CA ILE A 65 -14.44 5.01 -8.40
C ILE A 65 -15.30 5.66 -7.30
N GLU A 66 -15.14 6.96 -7.03
CA GLU A 66 -15.94 7.67 -6.04
C GLU A 66 -17.44 7.70 -6.40
N ARG A 67 -17.78 7.79 -7.68
CA ARG A 67 -19.19 7.63 -8.12
C ARG A 67 -19.72 6.23 -7.83
N LEU A 68 -18.92 5.19 -8.10
CA LEU A 68 -19.30 3.80 -7.81
C LEU A 68 -19.47 3.59 -6.30
N ARG A 69 -18.55 4.13 -5.50
CA ARG A 69 -18.58 4.05 -4.04
C ARG A 69 -19.83 4.72 -3.47
N LYS A 70 -20.21 5.90 -3.97
CA LYS A 70 -21.43 6.61 -3.54
C LYS A 70 -22.72 5.90 -3.95
N ALA A 71 -22.68 5.12 -5.01
CA ALA A 71 -23.85 4.41 -5.53
C ALA A 71 -24.12 3.05 -4.86
N ASP A 72 -23.14 2.49 -4.13
CA ASP A 72 -23.21 1.14 -3.55
C ASP A 72 -22.68 1.14 -2.11
N ALA A 73 -23.56 0.83 -1.15
CA ALA A 73 -23.24 0.82 0.28
C ALA A 73 -22.13 -0.18 0.63
N LEU A 74 -22.08 -1.37 0.00
CA LEU A 74 -21.05 -2.37 0.26
C LEU A 74 -19.68 -1.85 -0.17
N ILE A 75 -19.61 -1.20 -1.34
CA ILE A 75 -18.37 -0.57 -1.82
C ILE A 75 -17.98 0.57 -0.87
N ALA A 76 -18.92 1.43 -0.47
CA ALA A 76 -18.67 2.56 0.42
C ALA A 76 -18.15 2.14 1.80
N GLU A 77 -18.69 1.06 2.34
CA GLU A 77 -18.24 0.49 3.60
C GLU A 77 -16.85 -0.13 3.52
N THR A 78 -16.53 -0.81 2.41
CA THR A 78 -15.26 -1.53 2.26
C THR A 78 -14.14 -0.60 1.83
N VAL A 79 -14.38 0.25 0.83
CA VAL A 79 -13.42 1.28 0.38
C VAL A 79 -13.58 2.50 1.28
N CYS A 80 -12.88 2.54 2.42
CA CYS A 80 -13.00 3.62 3.40
C CYS A 80 -12.10 4.82 3.09
N GLY A 81 -11.36 4.78 2.01
CA GLY A 81 -10.50 5.84 1.50
C GLY A 81 -9.59 5.33 0.40
N TYR A 82 -8.67 6.19 0.00
CA TYR A 82 -7.74 5.92 -1.08
C TYR A 82 -6.29 6.05 -0.62
N HIS A 83 -5.43 5.23 -1.21
CA HIS A 83 -4.00 5.37 -1.17
C HIS A 83 -3.52 5.84 -2.55
N LEU A 84 -2.85 6.97 -2.61
CA LEU A 84 -2.17 7.48 -3.80
C LEU A 84 -0.71 7.05 -3.74
N GLU A 85 -0.30 6.06 -4.53
CA GLU A 85 1.07 5.61 -4.62
C GLU A 85 1.75 6.22 -5.85
N GLY A 86 2.37 7.34 -5.66
CA GLY A 86 2.90 8.18 -6.74
C GLY A 86 1.84 9.12 -7.34
N PRO A 87 2.18 9.88 -8.38
CA PRO A 87 3.38 9.86 -9.21
C PRO A 87 4.61 10.58 -8.61
N PHE A 88 4.63 10.84 -7.34
CA PHE A 88 5.69 11.58 -6.65
C PHE A 88 6.83 10.66 -6.18
N LEU A 89 7.08 9.57 -6.91
CA LEU A 89 8.10 8.56 -6.61
C LEU A 89 9.41 8.89 -7.30
N SER A 90 10.49 8.20 -6.90
CA SER A 90 11.77 8.33 -7.59
C SER A 90 11.63 7.98 -9.07
N ALA A 91 12.28 8.77 -9.94
CA ALA A 91 12.39 8.44 -11.36
C ALA A 91 13.55 7.46 -11.63
N GLU A 92 14.40 7.23 -10.63
CA GLU A 92 15.60 6.39 -10.73
C GLU A 92 15.21 4.93 -10.93
N ASP A 93 15.92 4.26 -11.86
CA ASP A 93 15.67 2.86 -12.16
C ASP A 93 15.93 1.97 -10.94
N GLY A 94 15.08 0.96 -10.76
CA GLY A 94 15.08 0.10 -9.58
C GLY A 94 14.27 0.68 -8.41
N TYR A 95 14.44 1.95 -8.04
CA TYR A 95 13.68 2.56 -6.94
C TYR A 95 12.22 2.82 -7.31
N ARG A 96 11.93 3.20 -8.55
CA ARG A 96 10.55 3.35 -9.03
C ARG A 96 9.79 2.02 -9.13
N GLY A 97 10.44 0.87 -8.96
CA GLY A 97 9.80 -0.44 -9.08
C GLY A 97 9.16 -0.65 -10.46
N ALA A 98 7.90 -1.10 -10.49
CA ALA A 98 7.13 -1.29 -11.71
C ALA A 98 6.45 -0.01 -12.22
N HIS A 99 6.54 1.13 -11.50
CA HIS A 99 5.89 2.38 -11.90
C HIS A 99 6.53 2.96 -13.17
N PRO A 100 5.75 3.52 -14.12
CA PRO A 100 6.29 4.10 -15.35
C PRO A 100 7.17 5.31 -15.06
N ALA A 101 8.38 5.35 -15.64
CA ALA A 101 9.32 6.47 -15.43
C ALA A 101 8.79 7.80 -15.96
N ALA A 102 8.04 7.78 -17.07
CA ALA A 102 7.58 8.98 -17.77
C ALA A 102 6.61 9.85 -16.95
N VAL A 103 5.93 9.27 -15.96
CA VAL A 103 4.93 9.99 -15.16
C VAL A 103 5.47 10.43 -13.80
N GLN A 104 6.68 9.99 -13.39
CA GLN A 104 7.27 10.37 -12.13
C GLN A 104 7.64 11.86 -12.13
N ARG A 105 7.33 12.55 -11.02
CA ARG A 105 7.51 13.99 -10.89
C ARG A 105 7.68 14.45 -9.46
N ALA A 106 8.20 15.66 -9.28
CA ALA A 106 8.25 16.29 -7.97
C ALA A 106 6.82 16.47 -7.41
N PRO A 107 6.65 16.39 -6.07
CA PRO A 107 5.38 16.68 -5.42
C PRO A 107 4.87 18.09 -5.77
N ASP A 108 3.58 18.17 -6.10
CA ASP A 108 2.87 19.39 -6.43
C ASP A 108 1.55 19.43 -5.65
N LEU A 109 1.40 20.42 -4.79
CA LEU A 109 0.23 20.54 -3.93
C LEU A 109 -1.05 20.82 -4.71
N SER A 110 -0.97 21.62 -5.79
CA SER A 110 -2.13 21.95 -6.61
C SER A 110 -2.64 20.71 -7.36
N LEU A 111 -1.71 19.91 -7.84
CA LEU A 111 -2.00 18.64 -8.48
C LEU A 111 -2.60 17.63 -7.48
N PHE A 112 -2.01 17.51 -6.29
CA PHE A 112 -2.56 16.68 -5.23
C PHE A 112 -3.98 17.10 -4.86
N GLN A 113 -4.24 18.41 -4.73
CA GLN A 113 -5.56 18.93 -4.39
C GLN A 113 -6.61 18.57 -5.47
N ARG A 114 -6.26 18.64 -6.76
CA ARG A 114 -7.14 18.18 -7.84
C ARG A 114 -7.50 16.69 -7.71
N MET A 115 -6.53 15.85 -7.38
CA MET A 115 -6.77 14.41 -7.13
C MET A 115 -7.60 14.21 -5.87
N GLN A 116 -7.35 14.97 -4.80
CA GLN A 116 -8.11 14.91 -3.55
C GLN A 116 -9.57 15.31 -3.76
N ASP A 117 -9.83 16.36 -4.55
CA ASP A 117 -11.17 16.79 -4.90
C ASP A 117 -11.91 15.71 -5.73
N ALA A 118 -11.22 15.13 -6.72
CA ALA A 118 -11.74 14.05 -7.53
C ALA A 118 -12.06 12.78 -6.70
N ALA A 119 -11.28 12.52 -5.67
CA ALA A 119 -11.46 11.44 -4.69
C ALA A 119 -12.50 11.78 -3.60
N GLY A 120 -13.19 12.91 -3.70
CA GLY A 120 -14.18 13.34 -2.69
C GLY A 120 -13.58 13.64 -1.32
N GLY A 121 -12.30 14.04 -1.26
CA GLY A 121 -11.58 14.31 -0.01
C GLY A 121 -11.11 13.04 0.72
N LEU A 122 -11.07 11.89 0.06
CA LEU A 122 -10.83 10.59 0.70
C LEU A 122 -9.46 9.97 0.39
N ILE A 123 -8.51 10.70 -0.22
CA ILE A 123 -7.11 10.26 -0.19
C ILE A 123 -6.65 10.39 1.25
N ARG A 124 -6.37 9.26 1.89
CA ARG A 124 -5.94 9.17 3.29
C ARG A 124 -4.47 8.85 3.45
N LEU A 125 -3.86 8.31 2.40
CA LEU A 125 -2.45 7.91 2.36
C LEU A 125 -1.85 8.36 1.05
N VAL A 126 -0.69 9.00 1.11
CA VAL A 126 0.15 9.30 -0.06
C VAL A 126 1.54 8.72 0.15
N THR A 127 2.01 7.94 -0.83
CA THR A 127 3.39 7.45 -0.88
C THR A 127 4.20 8.33 -1.82
N LEU A 128 5.36 8.80 -1.35
CA LEU A 128 6.24 9.66 -2.11
C LEU A 128 7.72 9.43 -1.79
N ALA A 129 8.56 9.88 -2.70
CA ALA A 129 10.01 9.90 -2.58
C ALA A 129 10.46 11.30 -2.09
N PRO A 130 11.05 11.42 -0.90
CA PRO A 130 11.35 12.73 -0.31
C PRO A 130 12.58 13.42 -0.90
N GLU A 131 13.34 12.77 -1.79
CA GLU A 131 14.49 13.37 -2.48
C GLU A 131 14.10 14.46 -3.50
N TRP A 132 12.83 14.56 -3.89
CA TRP A 132 12.38 15.61 -4.78
C TRP A 132 12.41 16.98 -4.10
N PRO A 133 12.82 18.05 -4.81
CA PRO A 133 12.70 19.41 -4.27
C PRO A 133 11.27 19.76 -3.82
N GLY A 134 11.12 20.38 -2.67
CA GLY A 134 9.81 20.76 -2.12
C GLY A 134 9.04 19.66 -1.40
N SER A 135 9.59 18.44 -1.31
CA SER A 135 8.91 17.30 -0.64
C SER A 135 8.55 17.57 0.82
N ALA A 136 9.44 18.20 1.59
CA ALA A 136 9.16 18.50 2.99
C ALA A 136 7.98 19.47 3.14
N ASP A 137 7.92 20.53 2.32
CA ASP A 137 6.81 21.48 2.33
C ASP A 137 5.49 20.79 1.94
N PHE A 138 5.53 19.97 0.89
CA PHE A 138 4.38 19.16 0.46
C PHE A 138 3.90 18.23 1.58
N ILE A 139 4.80 17.49 2.22
CA ILE A 139 4.47 16.60 3.35
C ILE A 139 3.80 17.40 4.47
N GLY A 140 4.35 18.55 4.83
CA GLY A 140 3.78 19.42 5.86
C GLY A 140 2.35 19.87 5.54
N GLU A 141 2.05 20.19 4.28
CA GLU A 141 0.71 20.60 3.85
C GLU A 141 -0.30 19.46 3.89
N VAL A 142 0.07 18.31 3.31
CA VAL A 142 -0.86 17.16 3.25
C VAL A 142 -1.11 16.57 4.64
N THR A 143 -0.12 16.51 5.51
CA THR A 143 -0.29 15.99 6.87
C THR A 143 -1.12 16.93 7.76
N ARG A 144 -1.01 18.24 7.59
CA ARG A 144 -1.91 19.21 8.27
C ARG A 144 -3.36 19.05 7.82
N SER A 145 -3.62 18.58 6.60
CA SER A 145 -4.98 18.27 6.12
C SER A 145 -5.51 16.91 6.58
N GLY A 146 -4.71 16.14 7.37
CA GLY A 146 -5.09 14.83 7.90
C GLY A 146 -4.73 13.64 6.99
N VAL A 147 -3.96 13.86 5.92
CA VAL A 147 -3.46 12.80 5.05
C VAL A 147 -2.16 12.24 5.64
N VAL A 148 -2.03 10.93 5.68
CA VAL A 148 -0.80 10.26 6.11
C VAL A 148 0.21 10.28 4.97
N ALA A 149 1.43 10.76 5.25
CA ALA A 149 2.54 10.68 4.31
C ALA A 149 3.43 9.47 4.62
N SER A 150 3.71 8.68 3.59
CA SER A 150 4.54 7.48 3.64
C SER A 150 5.72 7.60 2.68
N LEU A 151 6.91 7.19 3.11
CA LEU A 151 8.10 7.18 2.28
C LEU A 151 8.24 5.82 1.58
N GLY A 152 8.38 5.83 0.28
CA GLY A 152 8.53 4.62 -0.52
C GLY A 152 8.98 4.91 -1.94
N HIS A 153 9.49 3.89 -2.64
CA HIS A 153 10.02 4.05 -3.99
C HIS A 153 11.03 5.20 -4.10
N THR A 154 12.03 5.19 -3.23
CA THR A 154 12.93 6.33 -2.97
C THR A 154 14.36 5.89 -2.79
N ASN A 155 15.31 6.76 -3.11
CA ASN A 155 16.74 6.66 -2.77
C ASN A 155 17.18 7.83 -1.86
N ALA A 156 16.27 8.37 -1.09
CA ALA A 156 16.53 9.54 -0.25
C ALA A 156 17.74 9.35 0.67
N SER A 157 18.50 10.41 0.82
CA SER A 157 19.57 10.53 1.81
C SER A 157 19.00 10.58 3.24
N GLU A 158 19.86 10.40 4.24
CA GLU A 158 19.46 10.54 5.64
C GLU A 158 18.83 11.91 5.93
N SER A 159 19.42 12.98 5.43
CA SER A 159 18.92 14.35 5.65
C SER A 159 17.54 14.58 5.02
N GLU A 160 17.25 13.99 3.85
CA GLU A 160 15.95 14.09 3.19
C GLU A 160 14.88 13.30 3.95
N ILE A 161 15.23 12.11 4.46
CA ILE A 161 14.33 11.31 5.32
C ILE A 161 14.04 12.09 6.62
N ASP A 162 15.07 12.65 7.27
CA ASP A 162 14.89 13.40 8.51
C ASP A 162 14.02 14.65 8.29
N ALA A 163 14.21 15.36 7.18
CA ALA A 163 13.37 16.49 6.79
C ALA A 163 11.91 16.06 6.56
N ALA A 164 11.68 14.92 5.91
CA ALA A 164 10.34 14.36 5.69
C ALA A 164 9.64 13.99 7.01
N ILE A 165 10.38 13.38 7.96
CA ILE A 165 9.87 13.04 9.29
C ILE A 165 9.50 14.32 10.07
N HIS A 166 10.37 15.32 10.07
CA HIS A 166 10.09 16.63 10.72
C HIS A 166 8.86 17.30 10.11
N ALA A 167 8.63 17.12 8.81
CA ALA A 167 7.45 17.63 8.12
C ALA A 167 6.17 16.82 8.39
N GLY A 168 6.26 15.64 9.00
CA GLY A 168 5.11 14.85 9.43
C GLY A 168 4.95 13.47 8.74
N ALA A 169 5.93 12.98 7.98
CA ALA A 169 5.89 11.61 7.48
C ALA A 169 5.98 10.61 8.64
N THR A 170 5.11 9.59 8.63
CA THR A 170 4.99 8.63 9.73
C THR A 170 5.07 7.17 9.32
N LEU A 171 5.01 6.88 8.02
CA LEU A 171 5.08 5.53 7.48
C LEU A 171 6.27 5.37 6.52
N CYS A 172 6.71 4.13 6.33
CA CYS A 172 7.42 3.72 5.12
C CYS A 172 6.67 2.57 4.44
N THR A 173 6.41 2.76 3.15
CA THR A 173 5.62 1.85 2.30
C THR A 173 6.44 0.60 2.01
N HIS A 174 5.83 -0.58 2.16
CA HIS A 174 6.38 -1.92 1.88
C HIS A 174 7.92 -2.03 2.01
N LEU A 175 8.44 -1.64 3.20
CA LEU A 175 9.88 -1.57 3.48
C LEU A 175 10.63 -2.81 3.01
N GLY A 176 11.72 -2.60 2.28
CA GLY A 176 12.52 -3.63 1.63
C GLY A 176 12.16 -3.88 0.17
N ASN A 177 11.09 -3.24 -0.34
CA ASN A 177 10.63 -3.32 -1.73
C ASN A 177 10.73 -1.94 -2.42
N GLY A 178 10.54 -1.92 -3.74
CA GLY A 178 10.76 -0.70 -4.53
C GLY A 178 12.22 -0.25 -4.46
N VAL A 179 13.16 -1.18 -4.60
CA VAL A 179 14.61 -0.95 -4.57
C VAL A 179 15.32 -1.79 -5.64
N PRO A 180 16.50 -1.37 -6.12
CA PRO A 180 17.30 -2.18 -7.06
C PRO A 180 17.70 -3.52 -6.45
N GLN A 181 17.91 -4.54 -7.30
CA GLN A 181 18.45 -5.84 -6.88
C GLN A 181 19.87 -5.74 -6.28
N MET A 182 20.61 -4.73 -6.70
CA MET A 182 21.97 -4.46 -6.22
C MET A 182 21.95 -3.14 -5.43
N LEU A 183 22.27 -3.21 -4.14
CA LEU A 183 22.36 -2.06 -3.25
C LEU A 183 23.77 -1.93 -2.65
N PRO A 184 24.22 -0.72 -2.30
CA PRO A 184 25.38 -0.53 -1.45
C PRO A 184 25.26 -1.35 -0.18
N ARG A 185 26.39 -2.00 0.22
CA ARG A 185 26.39 -3.00 1.30
C ARG A 185 25.79 -2.50 2.62
N HIS A 186 26.09 -1.29 3.02
CA HIS A 186 25.70 -0.75 4.33
C HIS A 186 24.83 0.49 4.22
N ASP A 187 25.27 1.48 3.45
CA ASP A 187 24.53 2.71 3.26
C ASP A 187 23.56 2.57 2.09
N ASN A 188 22.34 2.16 2.40
CA ASN A 188 21.27 2.00 1.43
C ASN A 188 19.92 2.40 2.06
N ILE A 189 18.96 2.65 1.20
CA ILE A 189 17.65 3.16 1.62
C ILE A 189 16.92 2.25 2.61
N VAL A 190 17.06 0.93 2.49
CA VAL A 190 16.41 -0.02 3.42
C VAL A 190 16.95 0.18 4.84
N GLN A 191 18.28 0.31 4.99
CA GLN A 191 18.91 0.56 6.28
C GLN A 191 18.57 1.96 6.82
N ARG A 192 18.58 2.98 5.96
CA ARG A 192 18.24 4.35 6.36
C ARG A 192 16.81 4.44 6.90
N LEU A 193 15.81 3.85 6.21
CA LEU A 193 14.41 3.84 6.66
C LEU A 193 14.21 2.95 7.89
N LEU A 194 14.91 1.81 7.96
CA LEU A 194 14.82 0.89 9.10
C LEU A 194 15.33 1.54 10.38
N ALA A 195 16.36 2.38 10.29
CA ALA A 195 16.99 3.06 11.42
C ALA A 195 16.16 4.23 12.00
N ARG A 196 15.06 4.63 11.38
CA ARG A 196 14.19 5.74 11.84
C ARG A 196 13.02 5.19 12.68
N ASP A 197 13.12 5.27 14.00
CA ASP A 197 12.11 4.77 14.95
C ASP A 197 10.79 5.53 14.84
N GLU A 198 10.80 6.75 14.33
CA GLU A 198 9.63 7.59 14.07
C GLU A 198 8.72 6.96 13.00
N LEU A 199 9.32 6.33 11.98
CA LEU A 199 8.58 5.72 10.88
C LEU A 199 8.04 4.34 11.26
N THR A 200 6.77 4.12 11.02
CA THR A 200 6.14 2.80 11.09
C THR A 200 6.36 2.06 9.76
N ALA A 201 6.95 0.88 9.81
CA ALA A 201 7.22 0.07 8.62
C ALA A 201 5.99 -0.72 8.19
N CYS A 202 5.54 -0.55 6.95
CA CYS A 202 4.59 -1.46 6.31
C CYS A 202 5.36 -2.62 5.67
N LEU A 203 4.98 -3.86 5.96
CA LEU A 203 5.65 -5.07 5.46
C LEU A 203 4.67 -5.97 4.72
N ILE A 204 5.13 -6.63 3.66
CA ILE A 204 4.35 -7.62 2.88
C ILE A 204 4.76 -9.03 3.33
N PRO A 205 3.90 -9.76 4.07
CA PRO A 205 4.24 -11.07 4.61
C PRO A 205 3.84 -12.22 3.66
N ASP A 206 4.22 -12.15 2.38
CA ASP A 206 3.89 -13.18 1.38
C ASP A 206 4.97 -14.27 1.23
N GLY A 207 6.19 -14.03 1.74
CA GLY A 207 7.34 -14.93 1.61
C GLY A 207 8.06 -14.81 0.25
N VAL A 208 7.57 -13.96 -0.64
CA VAL A 208 8.11 -13.67 -1.97
C VAL A 208 8.80 -12.32 -1.99
N HIS A 209 8.10 -11.25 -1.59
CA HIS A 209 8.67 -9.91 -1.41
C HIS A 209 9.70 -9.91 -0.30
N LEU A 210 9.35 -10.51 0.83
CA LEU A 210 10.24 -10.67 1.99
C LEU A 210 10.30 -12.15 2.36
N PRO A 211 11.45 -12.83 2.13
CA PRO A 211 11.67 -14.15 2.70
C PRO A 211 11.38 -14.14 4.21
N PRO A 212 10.87 -15.23 4.81
CA PRO A 212 10.44 -15.25 6.22
C PRO A 212 11.52 -14.80 7.22
N PHE A 213 12.79 -15.07 6.95
CA PHE A 213 13.89 -14.62 7.81
C PHE A 213 14.15 -13.10 7.68
N VAL A 214 13.96 -12.52 6.48
CA VAL A 214 14.07 -11.07 6.25
C VAL A 214 12.92 -10.35 6.95
N LEU A 215 11.68 -10.80 6.74
CA LEU A 215 10.51 -10.29 7.45
C LEU A 215 10.72 -10.26 8.96
N ARG A 216 11.25 -11.37 9.53
CA ARG A 216 11.56 -11.48 10.97
C ARG A 216 12.63 -10.47 11.41
N ASN A 217 13.67 -10.28 10.60
CA ASN A 217 14.74 -9.33 10.93
C ASN A 217 14.21 -7.89 10.93
N LEU A 218 13.45 -7.48 9.91
CA LEU A 218 12.84 -6.15 9.83
C LEU A 218 11.83 -5.92 10.99
N PHE A 219 11.01 -6.93 11.30
CA PHE A 219 10.06 -6.87 12.41
C PHE A 219 10.76 -6.67 13.76
N ARG A 220 11.88 -7.37 14.00
CA ARG A 220 12.64 -7.28 15.26
C ARG A 220 13.45 -5.98 15.38
N ALA A 221 13.88 -5.42 14.27
CA ALA A 221 14.68 -4.20 14.26
C ALA A 221 13.82 -2.95 14.53
N LYS A 222 12.53 -2.99 14.23
CA LYS A 222 11.61 -1.88 14.54
C LYS A 222 11.14 -1.92 16.00
N PRO A 223 10.98 -0.76 16.66
CA PRO A 223 10.41 -0.69 17.99
C PRO A 223 9.01 -1.31 18.06
N PRO A 224 8.59 -1.81 19.23
CA PRO A 224 7.24 -2.31 19.43
C PRO A 224 6.18 -1.30 19.00
N GLY A 225 5.22 -1.75 18.18
CA GLY A 225 4.16 -0.89 17.65
C GLY A 225 4.50 -0.17 16.34
N LYS A 226 5.75 -0.25 15.86
CA LYS A 226 6.23 0.43 14.64
C LYS A 226 6.28 -0.50 13.41
N VAL A 227 5.40 -1.50 13.38
CA VAL A 227 5.18 -2.36 12.22
C VAL A 227 3.68 -2.49 11.95
N LEU A 228 3.29 -2.33 10.70
CA LEU A 228 2.01 -2.69 10.12
C LEU A 228 2.24 -3.73 9.03
N LEU A 229 1.21 -4.50 8.73
CA LEU A 229 1.21 -5.41 7.58
C LEU A 229 0.23 -4.91 6.52
N THR A 230 0.58 -5.16 5.28
CA THR A 230 -0.26 -4.87 4.11
C THR A 230 -0.04 -5.96 3.07
N THR A 231 -0.97 -6.14 2.17
CA THR A 231 -0.78 -7.13 1.10
C THR A 231 -0.06 -6.57 -0.12
N ASP A 232 -0.26 -5.30 -0.44
CA ASP A 232 0.07 -4.77 -1.77
C ASP A 232 -0.58 -5.63 -2.88
N ALA A 233 -1.80 -6.13 -2.60
CA ALA A 233 -2.52 -7.04 -3.47
C ALA A 233 -2.86 -6.37 -4.80
N MET A 234 -2.75 -7.15 -5.87
CA MET A 234 -3.19 -6.76 -7.19
C MET A 234 -4.24 -7.75 -7.73
N SER A 235 -4.70 -7.59 -8.97
CA SER A 235 -5.79 -8.39 -9.54
C SER A 235 -5.60 -9.91 -9.45
N ALA A 236 -4.37 -10.41 -9.34
CA ALA A 236 -4.09 -11.84 -9.18
C ALA A 236 -4.36 -12.38 -7.75
N ALA A 237 -4.52 -11.50 -6.75
CA ALA A 237 -4.85 -11.93 -5.39
C ALA A 237 -6.26 -12.57 -5.35
N ALA A 238 -6.39 -13.70 -4.67
CA ALA A 238 -7.63 -14.50 -4.64
C ALA A 238 -8.13 -14.92 -6.04
N ALA A 239 -7.25 -15.04 -7.04
CA ALA A 239 -7.55 -15.47 -8.39
C ALA A 239 -6.60 -16.61 -8.82
N PRO A 240 -6.94 -17.43 -9.82
CA PRO A 240 -6.06 -18.48 -10.31
C PRO A 240 -4.73 -17.93 -10.84
N PRO A 241 -3.64 -18.70 -10.86
CA PRO A 241 -2.44 -18.32 -11.59
C PRO A 241 -2.75 -18.04 -13.06
N GLY A 242 -2.09 -17.03 -13.65
CA GLY A 242 -2.35 -16.63 -15.03
C GLY A 242 -1.87 -15.23 -15.37
N ARG A 243 -2.36 -14.71 -16.49
CA ARG A 243 -2.04 -13.35 -16.95
C ARG A 243 -3.08 -12.36 -16.44
N TYR A 244 -2.58 -11.21 -16.00
CA TYR A 244 -3.36 -10.12 -15.43
C TYR A 244 -2.83 -8.78 -15.90
N THR A 245 -3.49 -7.71 -15.50
CA THR A 245 -3.01 -6.33 -15.69
C THR A 245 -2.87 -5.62 -14.35
N LEU A 246 -1.93 -4.69 -14.30
CA LEU A 246 -1.81 -3.67 -13.27
C LEU A 246 -1.70 -2.32 -13.99
N GLY A 247 -2.85 -1.70 -14.25
CA GLY A 247 -2.94 -0.53 -15.13
C GLY A 247 -2.50 -0.85 -16.55
N ALA A 248 -1.46 -0.16 -17.04
CA ALA A 248 -0.89 -0.39 -18.36
C ALA A 248 0.16 -1.53 -18.41
N ILE A 249 0.38 -2.21 -17.29
CA ILE A 249 1.44 -3.22 -17.17
C ILE A 249 0.82 -4.61 -17.28
N ASP A 250 1.27 -5.41 -18.25
CA ASP A 250 0.97 -6.83 -18.31
C ASP A 250 1.81 -7.58 -17.27
N VAL A 251 1.18 -8.46 -16.50
CA VAL A 251 1.82 -9.26 -15.47
C VAL A 251 1.40 -10.72 -15.54
N GLU A 252 2.24 -11.60 -15.02
CA GLU A 252 1.96 -13.02 -14.86
C GLU A 252 2.07 -13.41 -13.38
N SER A 253 1.01 -14.06 -12.89
CA SER A 253 0.98 -14.68 -11.56
C SER A 253 1.35 -16.16 -11.70
N ARG A 254 2.46 -16.54 -11.07
CA ARG A 254 2.96 -17.91 -11.06
C ARG A 254 3.70 -18.20 -9.77
N ASP A 255 3.49 -19.38 -9.20
CA ASP A 255 4.16 -19.86 -7.99
C ASP A 255 4.12 -18.87 -6.81
N GLY A 256 3.00 -18.17 -6.66
CA GLY A 256 2.78 -17.18 -5.59
C GLY A 256 3.44 -15.82 -5.83
N ALA A 257 4.07 -15.62 -6.97
CA ALA A 257 4.71 -14.36 -7.34
C ALA A 257 4.03 -13.70 -8.54
N VAL A 258 3.97 -12.37 -8.55
CA VAL A 258 3.48 -11.57 -9.68
C VAL A 258 4.65 -10.83 -10.30
N ARG A 259 4.89 -11.01 -11.60
CA ARG A 259 6.00 -10.39 -12.32
C ARG A 259 5.56 -9.87 -13.67
N GLN A 260 6.21 -8.83 -14.13
CA GLN A 260 6.14 -8.41 -15.49
C GLN A 260 6.89 -9.44 -16.37
N PRO A 261 6.31 -9.94 -17.48
CA PRO A 261 6.96 -10.93 -18.33
C PRO A 261 8.35 -10.47 -18.80
N GLY A 262 9.37 -11.31 -18.59
CA GLY A 262 10.76 -11.01 -18.96
C GLY A 262 11.52 -10.13 -17.95
N HIS A 263 10.90 -9.71 -16.84
CA HIS A 263 11.53 -8.93 -15.78
C HIS A 263 11.62 -9.72 -14.48
N ALA A 264 12.66 -9.43 -13.68
CA ALA A 264 12.81 -10.02 -12.36
C ALA A 264 11.96 -9.31 -11.29
N ASN A 265 11.55 -8.08 -11.56
CA ASN A 265 10.82 -7.23 -10.61
C ASN A 265 9.42 -7.78 -10.33
N LEU A 266 9.03 -7.69 -9.08
CA LEU A 266 7.65 -7.95 -8.65
C LEU A 266 6.78 -6.73 -8.99
N ALA A 267 5.49 -6.97 -9.18
CA ALA A 267 4.49 -5.95 -9.51
C ALA A 267 3.22 -6.19 -8.70
N GLY A 268 3.23 -5.78 -7.45
CA GLY A 268 2.24 -6.13 -6.45
C GLY A 268 2.28 -7.60 -6.04
N SER A 269 1.38 -8.03 -5.18
CA SER A 269 1.32 -9.39 -4.66
C SER A 269 0.02 -10.12 -5.03
N CYS A 270 0.02 -11.44 -4.89
CA CYS A 270 -1.20 -12.26 -4.89
C CYS A 270 -1.61 -12.70 -3.46
N LEU A 271 -1.09 -12.04 -2.43
CA LEU A 271 -1.40 -12.32 -1.04
C LEU A 271 -2.83 -11.88 -0.70
N THR A 272 -3.54 -12.73 0.04
CA THR A 272 -4.79 -12.33 0.70
C THR A 272 -4.52 -11.93 2.16
N PRO A 273 -5.26 -10.95 2.73
CA PRO A 273 -4.97 -10.45 4.08
C PRO A 273 -5.03 -11.52 5.18
N ASP A 274 -6.00 -12.43 5.15
CA ASP A 274 -6.11 -13.57 6.06
C ASP A 274 -4.86 -14.48 5.99
N ARG A 275 -4.39 -14.77 4.78
CA ARG A 275 -3.13 -15.52 4.59
C ARG A 275 -1.93 -14.76 5.11
N GLY A 276 -1.93 -13.44 4.98
CA GLY A 276 -0.91 -12.56 5.55
C GLY A 276 -0.86 -12.68 7.08
N VAL A 277 -2.01 -12.74 7.75
CA VAL A 277 -2.09 -12.98 9.22
C VAL A 277 -1.49 -14.34 9.57
N GLU A 278 -1.87 -15.41 8.88
CA GLU A 278 -1.33 -16.77 9.11
C GLU A 278 0.20 -16.81 8.93
N ASN A 279 0.69 -16.21 7.87
CA ASN A 279 2.11 -16.14 7.58
C ASN A 279 2.87 -15.37 8.68
N ALA A 280 2.34 -14.22 9.11
CA ALA A 280 2.93 -13.42 10.17
C ALA A 280 2.96 -14.18 11.50
N ALA A 281 1.85 -14.81 11.90
CA ALA A 281 1.81 -15.62 13.11
C ALA A 281 2.89 -16.70 13.09
N ARG A 282 2.96 -17.47 11.99
CA ARG A 282 3.92 -18.56 11.83
C ARG A 282 5.37 -18.09 11.78
N TRP A 283 5.67 -17.05 10.99
CA TRP A 283 7.06 -16.66 10.71
C TRP A 283 7.65 -15.72 11.76
N LEU A 284 6.81 -14.93 12.42
CA LEU A 284 7.24 -14.02 13.48
C LEU A 284 7.13 -14.67 14.88
N GLY A 285 6.44 -15.82 14.99
CA GLY A 285 6.21 -16.49 16.26
C GLY A 285 5.21 -15.74 17.15
N LEU A 286 4.24 -15.07 16.54
CA LEU A 286 3.20 -14.31 17.22
C LEU A 286 1.97 -15.19 17.49
N ALA A 287 1.22 -14.89 18.55
CA ALA A 287 -0.12 -15.41 18.69
C ALA A 287 -1.03 -14.85 17.58
N ASP A 288 -2.10 -15.59 17.21
CA ASP A 288 -3.00 -15.19 16.11
C ASP A 288 -3.54 -13.76 16.31
N HIS A 289 -3.99 -13.40 17.50
CA HIS A 289 -4.50 -12.07 17.79
C HIS A 289 -3.46 -10.96 17.67
N GLU A 290 -2.17 -11.25 17.94
CA GLU A 290 -1.08 -10.30 17.79
C GLU A 290 -0.76 -10.07 16.31
N ALA A 291 -0.65 -11.16 15.52
CA ALA A 291 -0.45 -11.08 14.07
C ALA A 291 -1.62 -10.35 13.41
N ARG A 292 -2.86 -10.68 13.81
CA ARG A 292 -4.06 -10.03 13.33
C ARG A 292 -4.08 -8.54 13.64
N ALA A 293 -3.62 -8.13 14.83
CA ALA A 293 -3.55 -6.72 15.20
C ALA A 293 -2.69 -5.88 14.25
N LEU A 294 -1.68 -6.47 13.59
CA LEU A 294 -0.84 -5.79 12.61
C LEU A 294 -1.59 -5.43 11.33
N PHE A 295 -2.61 -6.22 10.94
CA PHE A 295 -3.51 -5.98 9.81
C PHE A 295 -4.86 -5.36 10.22
N SER A 296 -5.11 -5.11 11.48
CA SER A 296 -6.41 -4.64 11.95
C SER A 296 -6.27 -3.42 12.86
N THR A 297 -6.29 -3.63 14.16
CA THR A 297 -6.39 -2.54 15.16
C THR A 297 -5.24 -1.54 15.08
N ARG A 298 -4.01 -1.98 14.81
CA ARG A 298 -2.87 -1.07 14.70
C ARG A 298 -2.94 -0.22 13.43
N ALA A 299 -3.24 -0.85 12.28
CA ALA A 299 -3.42 -0.13 11.03
C ALA A 299 -4.62 0.82 11.12
N ALA A 300 -5.76 0.35 11.63
CA ALA A 300 -6.96 1.15 11.79
C ALA A 300 -6.76 2.36 12.72
N ALA A 301 -6.04 2.18 13.83
CA ALA A 301 -5.72 3.28 14.76
C ALA A 301 -4.87 4.36 14.10
N HIS A 302 -3.93 3.99 13.23
CA HIS A 302 -3.07 4.94 12.50
C HIS A 302 -3.87 5.87 11.58
N PHE A 303 -5.02 5.40 11.07
CA PHE A 303 -5.90 6.15 10.17
C PHE A 303 -7.21 6.62 10.81
N GLY A 304 -7.42 6.37 12.10
CA GLY A 304 -8.68 6.70 12.78
C GLY A 304 -9.89 5.95 12.21
N ILE A 305 -9.69 4.69 11.76
CA ILE A 305 -10.74 3.87 11.14
C ILE A 305 -11.37 2.94 12.18
N THR A 306 -12.69 2.87 12.18
CA THR A 306 -13.44 1.90 12.99
C THR A 306 -13.63 0.60 12.21
N LEU A 307 -13.26 -0.52 12.85
CA LEU A 307 -13.40 -1.86 12.29
C LEU A 307 -14.69 -2.53 12.78
N PRO A 308 -15.44 -3.20 11.90
CA PRO A 308 -16.55 -4.03 12.32
C PRO A 308 -16.06 -5.29 13.05
N VAL A 309 -16.88 -5.77 13.97
CA VAL A 309 -16.73 -7.09 14.61
C VAL A 309 -17.17 -8.13 13.59
N LEU A 310 -16.38 -9.20 13.46
CA LEU A 310 -16.78 -10.36 12.65
C LEU A 310 -17.71 -11.24 13.48
N ASP A 311 -18.74 -11.78 12.84
CA ASP A 311 -19.61 -12.78 13.46
C ASP A 311 -18.76 -14.01 13.84
N PRO A 312 -19.10 -14.67 14.96
CA PRO A 312 -18.45 -15.93 15.30
C PRO A 312 -18.64 -16.95 14.15
N ALA A 313 -17.55 -17.57 13.72
CA ALA A 313 -17.57 -18.61 12.70
C ALA A 313 -18.30 -19.87 13.20
#